data_e9cda6ef85deca0b67ed14cf28040907
#
_entry.id   e9cda6ef85deca0b67ed14cf28040907
#
_cell.length_a   1.000
_cell.length_b   1.000
_cell.length_c   1.000
_cell.angle_alpha   90.00
_cell.angle_beta   90.00
_cell.angle_gamma   90.00
#
_symmetry.space_group_name_H-M   'P 1'
#
loop_
_entity.id
_entity.type
_entity.pdbx_description
1 polymer ?
#
loop_
_entity_poly.entity_id
_entity_poly.type
_entity_poly.pdbx_seq_one_letter_code
_entity_poly.pdbx_strand_id
1 'polypeptide(L)'
;KLGLVGSEMCIRDRDCNNGFGTWTYTDKTTYVGDWVNGSKKGKGIETWPNGYVYEGEFNDSKWHGIGKLKFPDGSTYEGEWKNSKMHGKGVFTWSDGKVMEGTWNEGNHVK
;
A
#
# COMPACT_ATOMS: atom_id res chain seq x y z
N LYS A 1 -8.03 -17.47 -7.03
CA LYS A 1 -8.66 -16.28 -7.22
C LYS A 1 -9.10 -15.55 -6.00
N LEU A 2 -8.38 -15.28 -5.23
CA LEU A 2 -8.32 -14.39 -4.11
C LEU A 2 -9.60 -13.74 -3.63
N GLY A 3 -10.68 -14.45 -3.66
CA GLY A 3 -11.91 -13.90 -3.13
C GLY A 3 -12.51 -12.77 -3.94
N LEU A 4 -12.25 -12.75 -5.22
CA LEU A 4 -12.87 -11.78 -6.09
C LEU A 4 -14.35 -12.04 -6.18
N VAL A 5 -15.11 -10.99 -6.07
CA VAL A 5 -16.55 -11.09 -6.15
C VAL A 5 -17.05 -9.90 -6.94
N GLY A 6 -17.78 -10.18 -7.97
CA GLY A 6 -18.54 -9.20 -8.70
C GLY A 6 -17.87 -7.88 -9.03
N SER A 7 -17.67 -7.04 -8.06
CA SER A 7 -17.18 -5.69 -8.29
C SER A 7 -15.70 -5.59 -8.55
N GLU A 8 -14.97 -6.66 -8.33
CA GLU A 8 -13.54 -6.64 -8.55
C GLU A 8 -13.26 -6.94 -10.00
N MET A 9 -12.31 -6.21 -10.56
CA MET A 9 -12.00 -6.42 -11.95
C MET A 9 -10.59 -6.05 -12.28
N CYS A 10 -10.04 -6.75 -13.23
CA CYS A 10 -8.74 -6.48 -13.78
C CYS A 10 -8.95 -5.93 -15.17
N ILE A 11 -8.58 -4.69 -15.35
CA ILE A 11 -8.98 -3.97 -16.54
C ILE A 11 -8.11 -4.25 -17.74
N ARG A 12 -6.81 -4.41 -17.50
CA ARG A 12 -5.88 -4.42 -18.60
C ARG A 12 -5.92 -5.67 -19.45
N ASP A 13 -5.75 -6.81 -18.83
CA ASP A 13 -5.63 -8.05 -19.59
C ASP A 13 -6.61 -9.11 -19.13
N ARG A 14 -7.48 -8.78 -18.21
CA ARG A 14 -8.47 -9.69 -17.67
C ARG A 14 -7.87 -10.86 -16.91
N ASP A 15 -6.59 -10.80 -16.65
CA ASP A 15 -5.92 -11.82 -15.88
C ASP A 15 -5.53 -11.23 -14.55
N CYS A 16 -6.38 -11.42 -13.57
CA CYS A 16 -6.15 -10.88 -12.24
C CYS A 16 -5.07 -11.59 -11.48
N ASN A 17 -4.42 -12.57 -12.07
CA ASN A 17 -3.33 -13.26 -11.42
C ASN A 17 -1.98 -12.69 -11.79
N ASN A 18 -1.88 -12.14 -12.98
CA ASN A 18 -0.61 -11.61 -13.47
C ASN A 18 -0.86 -10.37 -14.29
N GLY A 19 0.09 -9.43 -14.23
CA GLY A 19 0.02 -8.23 -15.03
C GLY A 19 -0.43 -7.03 -14.23
N PHE A 20 -0.70 -5.95 -14.94
CA PHE A 20 -1.10 -4.69 -14.33
C PHE A 20 -2.62 -4.56 -14.41
N GLY A 21 -3.23 -4.13 -13.33
CA GLY A 21 -4.67 -3.98 -13.36
C GLY A 21 -5.22 -3.23 -12.16
N THR A 22 -6.52 -2.98 -12.20
CA THR A 22 -7.27 -2.36 -11.12
C THR A 22 -8.16 -3.40 -10.48
N TRP A 23 -8.16 -3.41 -9.16
CA TRP A 23 -8.88 -4.40 -8.37
C TRP A 23 -9.68 -3.66 -7.33
N THR A 24 -10.98 -3.88 -7.28
CA THR A 24 -11.83 -3.26 -6.28
C THR A 24 -12.40 -4.33 -5.37
N TYR A 25 -12.11 -4.21 -4.07
CA TYR A 25 -12.62 -5.14 -3.09
C TYR A 25 -14.06 -4.83 -2.74
N THR A 26 -14.71 -5.77 -2.10
CA THR A 26 -16.13 -5.61 -1.75
C THR A 26 -16.36 -4.47 -0.76
N ASP A 27 -15.34 -4.11 0.04
CA ASP A 27 -15.44 -2.98 0.96
C ASP A 27 -15.08 -1.65 0.30
N LYS A 28 -14.88 -1.66 -1.03
CA LYS A 28 -14.55 -0.51 -1.85
C LYS A 28 -13.10 -0.06 -1.75
N THR A 29 -12.25 -0.82 -1.11
CA THR A 29 -10.82 -0.62 -1.19
C THR A 29 -10.39 -0.93 -2.62
N THR A 30 -9.51 -0.11 -3.19
CA THR A 30 -9.02 -0.32 -4.54
C THR A 30 -7.51 -0.52 -4.55
N TYR A 31 -7.06 -1.32 -5.49
CA TYR A 31 -5.63 -1.49 -5.74
C TYR A 31 -5.38 -1.32 -7.24
N VAL A 32 -4.39 -0.50 -7.58
CA VAL A 32 -3.95 -0.32 -8.96
C VAL A 32 -2.46 -0.63 -9.01
N GLY A 33 -2.07 -1.62 -9.79
CA GLY A 33 -0.67 -1.97 -9.85
C GLY A 33 -0.45 -3.34 -10.44
N ASP A 34 0.71 -3.91 -10.10
CA ASP A 34 1.14 -5.19 -10.65
C ASP A 34 0.67 -6.35 -9.80
N TRP A 35 0.41 -7.46 -10.48
CA TRP A 35 -0.01 -8.72 -9.87
C TRP A 35 0.88 -9.84 -10.35
N VAL A 36 1.21 -10.75 -9.46
CA VAL A 36 1.96 -11.96 -9.81
C VAL A 36 1.32 -13.11 -9.05
N ASN A 37 0.84 -14.11 -9.81
CA ASN A 37 0.20 -15.30 -9.22
C ASN A 37 -0.89 -14.94 -8.22
N GLY A 38 -1.67 -13.91 -8.54
CA GLY A 38 -2.79 -13.53 -7.69
C GLY A 38 -2.43 -12.68 -6.50
N SER A 39 -1.16 -12.29 -6.35
CA SER A 39 -0.70 -11.45 -5.24
C SER A 39 -0.25 -10.10 -5.75
N LYS A 40 -0.45 -9.07 -4.94
CA LYS A 40 0.10 -7.76 -5.23
C LYS A 40 1.61 -7.83 -5.14
N LYS A 41 2.29 -7.33 -6.15
CA LYS A 41 3.74 -7.36 -6.17
C LYS A 41 4.26 -6.22 -7.01
N GLY A 42 5.46 -5.71 -6.66
CA GLY A 42 6.00 -4.58 -7.37
C GLY A 42 5.35 -3.30 -6.89
N LYS A 43 5.22 -2.32 -7.78
CA LYS A 43 4.68 -1.02 -7.39
C LYS A 43 3.19 -0.95 -7.61
N GLY A 44 2.52 -0.28 -6.69
CA GLY A 44 1.08 -0.11 -6.80
C GLY A 44 0.56 0.96 -5.87
N ILE A 45 -0.73 1.25 -6.03
CA ILE A 45 -1.43 2.23 -5.20
C ILE A 45 -2.66 1.56 -4.62
N GLU A 46 -2.78 1.61 -3.31
CA GLU A 46 -3.93 1.04 -2.62
C GLU A 46 -4.68 2.15 -1.90
N THR A 47 -5.99 2.24 -2.13
CA THR A 47 -6.81 3.30 -1.57
C THR A 47 -7.95 2.69 -0.78
N TRP A 48 -8.10 3.12 0.48
CA TRP A 48 -9.17 2.63 1.34
C TRP A 48 -10.28 3.66 1.46
N PRO A 49 -11.52 3.21 1.65
CA PRO A 49 -12.65 4.15 1.76
C PRO A 49 -12.55 5.08 2.96
N ASN A 50 -11.77 4.72 3.98
CA ASN A 50 -11.62 5.58 5.16
C ASN A 50 -10.58 6.69 4.97
N GLY A 51 -9.97 6.79 3.77
CA GLY A 51 -9.06 7.89 3.48
C GLY A 51 -7.59 7.54 3.48
N TYR A 52 -7.21 6.34 3.85
CA TYR A 52 -5.82 5.91 3.73
C TYR A 52 -5.46 5.66 2.28
N VAL A 53 -4.25 6.03 1.89
CA VAL A 53 -3.71 5.74 0.56
C VAL A 53 -2.27 5.28 0.73
N TYR A 54 -1.96 4.10 0.24
CA TYR A 54 -0.58 3.62 0.20
C TYR A 54 -0.10 3.61 -1.24
N GLU A 55 1.06 4.20 -1.48
CA GLU A 55 1.68 4.21 -2.81
C GLU A 55 3.12 3.74 -2.66
N GLY A 56 3.44 2.59 -3.24
CA GLY A 56 4.78 2.06 -3.10
C GLY A 56 4.87 0.61 -3.51
N GLU A 57 5.81 -0.09 -2.88
CA GLU A 57 6.12 -1.46 -3.26
C GLU A 57 5.32 -2.46 -2.44
N PHE A 58 4.99 -3.56 -3.10
CA PHE A 58 4.25 -4.67 -2.50
C PHE A 58 5.02 -5.97 -2.68
N ASN A 59 4.85 -6.87 -1.74
CA ASN A 59 5.36 -8.24 -1.85
C ASN A 59 4.37 -9.15 -1.14
N ASP A 60 3.88 -10.17 -1.87
CA ASP A 60 2.87 -11.09 -1.33
C ASP A 60 1.68 -10.34 -0.72
N SER A 61 1.20 -9.33 -1.45
CA SER A 61 0.04 -8.53 -1.07
C SER A 61 0.26 -7.70 0.19
N LYS A 62 1.49 -7.52 0.62
CA LYS A 62 1.84 -6.70 1.77
C LYS A 62 2.72 -5.55 1.36
N TRP A 63 2.63 -4.47 2.11
CA TRP A 63 3.52 -3.34 1.90
C TRP A 63 4.94 -3.77 2.27
N HIS A 64 5.86 -3.56 1.35
CA HIS A 64 7.22 -4.03 1.55
C HIS A 64 8.16 -3.22 0.66
N GLY A 65 9.32 -2.85 1.17
CA GLY A 65 10.23 -2.01 0.42
C GLY A 65 9.94 -0.54 0.68
N ILE A 66 10.04 0.29 -0.34
CA ILE A 66 9.87 1.73 -0.20
C ILE A 66 8.43 2.10 -0.55
N GLY A 67 7.81 2.90 0.29
CA GLY A 67 6.45 3.33 0.03
C GLY A 67 6.05 4.53 0.86
N LYS A 68 4.92 5.14 0.48
CA LYS A 68 4.37 6.32 1.14
C LYS A 68 2.93 6.02 1.54
N LEU A 69 2.64 6.18 2.82
CA LEU A 69 1.28 6.03 3.32
C LEU A 69 0.74 7.40 3.69
N LYS A 70 -0.43 7.71 3.15
CA LYS A 70 -1.12 8.94 3.46
C LYS A 70 -2.29 8.63 4.38
N PHE A 71 -2.38 9.37 5.47
CA PHE A 71 -3.42 9.18 6.47
C PHE A 71 -4.60 10.10 6.19
N PRO A 72 -5.78 9.76 6.69
CA PRO A 72 -6.98 10.59 6.44
C PRO A 72 -6.85 12.02 6.94
N ASP A 73 -6.04 12.26 7.97
CA ASP A 73 -5.88 13.59 8.53
C ASP A 73 -4.83 14.43 7.81
N GLY A 74 -4.23 13.90 6.74
CA GLY A 74 -3.21 14.61 5.98
C GLY A 74 -1.78 14.27 6.37
N SER A 75 -1.60 13.50 7.43
CA SER A 75 -0.27 13.02 7.80
C SER A 75 0.23 12.02 6.78
N THR A 76 1.54 11.88 6.65
CA THR A 76 2.14 10.93 5.73
C THR A 76 3.35 10.26 6.37
N TYR A 77 3.59 9.03 5.97
CA TYR A 77 4.84 8.35 6.27
C TYR A 77 5.47 7.92 4.94
N GLU A 78 6.74 8.22 4.76
CA GLU A 78 7.45 7.85 3.55
C GLU A 78 8.77 7.19 3.94
N GLY A 79 8.95 5.95 3.55
CA GLY A 79 10.17 5.24 3.89
C GLY A 79 10.04 3.76 3.66
N GLU A 80 10.74 2.98 4.49
CA GLU A 80 10.80 1.54 4.31
C GLU A 80 9.67 0.84 5.03
N TRP A 81 9.21 -0.24 4.43
CA TRP A 81 8.11 -1.06 4.96
C TRP A 81 8.53 -2.52 4.97
N LYS A 82 8.02 -3.24 5.92
CA LYS A 82 8.23 -4.68 5.99
C LYS A 82 6.96 -5.33 6.51
N ASN A 83 6.37 -6.22 5.68
CA ASN A 83 5.15 -6.93 6.04
C ASN A 83 4.06 -6.00 6.54
N SER A 84 3.84 -4.89 5.80
CA SER A 84 2.82 -3.89 6.05
C SER A 84 3.05 -3.07 7.31
N LYS A 85 4.29 -3.04 7.79
CA LYS A 85 4.66 -2.24 8.96
C LYS A 85 5.83 -1.33 8.62
N MET A 86 5.85 -0.16 9.23
CA MET A 86 6.99 0.74 9.10
C MET A 86 8.22 0.05 9.65
N HIS A 87 9.29 0.07 8.88
CA HIS A 87 10.51 -0.62 9.27
C HIS A 87 11.70 0.06 8.59
N GLY A 88 12.83 0.15 9.29
CA GLY A 88 13.98 0.82 8.73
C GLY A 88 13.82 2.32 8.77
N LYS A 89 14.43 2.99 7.81
CA LYS A 89 14.48 4.46 7.81
C LYS A 89 13.22 5.04 7.15
N GLY A 90 12.75 6.14 7.70
CA GLY A 90 11.61 6.81 7.11
C GLY A 90 11.37 8.17 7.70
N VAL A 91 10.41 8.88 7.11
CA VAL A 91 10.05 10.24 7.50
C VAL A 91 8.55 10.30 7.70
N PHE A 92 8.14 10.72 8.89
CA PHE A 92 6.73 10.93 9.21
C PHE A 92 6.46 12.42 9.23
N THR A 93 5.46 12.85 8.49
CA THR A 93 5.06 14.26 8.44
C THR A 93 3.64 14.36 8.97
N TRP A 94 3.46 15.15 10.04
CA TRP A 94 2.14 15.38 10.61
C TRP A 94 1.36 16.38 9.77
N SER A 95 0.06 16.39 9.97
CA SER A 95 -0.82 17.27 9.21
C SER A 95 -0.52 18.75 9.42
N ASP A 96 0.12 19.11 10.52
CA ASP A 96 0.50 20.50 10.78
C ASP A 96 1.87 20.86 10.19
N GLY A 97 2.50 19.93 9.47
CA GLY A 97 3.77 20.18 8.83
C GLY A 97 4.99 19.77 9.62
N LYS A 98 4.82 19.31 10.85
CA LYS A 98 5.95 18.82 11.63
C LYS A 98 6.49 17.53 11.02
N VAL A 99 7.78 17.34 11.12
CA VAL A 99 8.46 16.21 10.50
C VAL A 99 9.28 15.46 11.54
N MET A 100 9.18 14.13 11.51
CA MET A 100 10.01 13.29 12.35
C MET A 100 10.72 12.27 11.46
N GLU A 101 12.05 12.36 11.43
CA GLU A 101 12.88 11.39 10.73
C GLU A 101 13.42 10.40 11.72
N GLY A 102 13.68 9.18 11.26
CA GLY A 102 14.28 8.23 12.15
C GLY A 102 14.18 6.82 11.65
N THR A 103 14.25 5.89 12.60
CA THR A 103 14.21 4.48 12.31
C THR A 103 12.97 3.88 12.98
N TRP A 104 12.34 2.98 12.27
CA TRP A 104 11.16 2.27 12.76
C TRP A 104 11.44 0.78 12.85
N ASN A 105 10.79 0.12 13.78
CA ASN A 105 10.89 -1.30 13.93
C ASN A 105 9.48 -1.84 14.17
N GLU A 106 8.96 -2.55 13.15
CA GLU A 106 7.62 -3.13 13.19
C GLU A 106 6.55 -2.13 13.60
N GLY A 107 6.63 -0.93 13.02
CA GLY A 107 5.64 0.11 13.22
C GLY A 107 5.95 1.06 14.37
N ASN A 108 7.00 0.80 15.13
CA ASN A 108 7.36 1.63 16.29
C ASN A 108 8.59 2.48 15.99
N HIS A 109 8.54 3.72 16.40
CA HIS A 109 9.68 4.62 16.22
C HIS A 109 10.79 4.25 17.21
N VAL A 110 11.99 4.10 16.71
CA VAL A 110 13.16 3.73 17.49
C VAL A 110 14.13 4.89 17.45
N LYS A 111 14.59 5.27 18.62
CA LYS A 111 15.56 6.37 18.68
C LYS A 111 16.95 5.94 18.33
#